data_45c93cec89e0d5313898e762391e65af
#
_entry.id   45c93cec89e0d5313898e762391e65af
#
_cell.length_a   1.000
_cell.length_b   1.000
_cell.length_c   1.000
_cell.angle_alpha   90.00
_cell.angle_beta   90.00
_cell.angle_gamma   90.00
#
_symmetry.space_group_name_H-M   'P 1'
#
loop_
_entity.id
_entity.type
_entity.pdbx_description
1 polymer ?
#
loop_
_entity_poly.entity_id
_entity_poly.type
_entity_poly.pdbx_seq_one_letter_code
_entity_poly.pdbx_strand_id
1 'polypeptide(L)'
;MNNPELQRAWQIIENTGTHLFLTGKAGTGKTTFLHNLKKESPKRTVIVAPTGIAAINAGGVTIHSFFQLPFAPFIPDTTFNTEQKHFRFSKEKINIIRSMDLLIIDEISMVRADLLDAIDSVLRRYRDRYKPFGGVQLLSLIHISE
;
A
#
# COMPACT_ATOMS: atom_id res chain seq x y z
N MET A 1 -8.47 -10.24 19.26
CA MET A 1 -7.41 -9.23 19.29
C MET A 1 -7.39 -8.54 20.64
N ASN A 2 -6.27 -8.66 21.34
CA ASN A 2 -6.18 -8.13 22.72
C ASN A 2 -5.62 -6.71 22.81
N ASN A 3 -5.21 -6.13 21.71
CA ASN A 3 -4.61 -4.79 21.69
C ASN A 3 -5.68 -3.75 21.34
N PRO A 4 -6.04 -2.84 22.27
CA PRO A 4 -7.06 -1.83 22.00
C PRO A 4 -6.74 -0.91 20.83
N GLU A 5 -5.46 -0.60 20.63
CA GLU A 5 -5.06 0.26 19.51
C GLU A 5 -5.31 -0.42 18.16
N LEU A 6 -5.02 -1.71 18.07
CA LEU A 6 -5.28 -2.47 16.86
C LEU A 6 -6.78 -2.65 16.62
N GLN A 7 -7.55 -2.84 17.67
CA GLN A 7 -9.00 -2.90 17.56
C GLN A 7 -9.59 -1.59 17.04
N ARG A 8 -9.07 -0.47 17.53
CA ARG A 8 -9.51 0.84 17.09
C ARG A 8 -9.13 1.08 15.62
N ALA A 9 -7.91 0.68 15.24
CA ALA A 9 -7.48 0.77 13.85
C ALA A 9 -8.39 -0.05 12.93
N TRP A 10 -8.76 -1.25 13.35
CA TRP A 10 -9.68 -2.10 12.59
C TRP A 10 -11.01 -1.40 12.35
N GLN A 11 -11.57 -0.80 13.39
CA GLN A 11 -12.85 -0.09 13.28
C GLN A 11 -12.77 1.08 12.32
N ILE A 12 -11.69 1.85 12.39
CA ILE A 12 -11.51 2.98 11.48
C ILE A 12 -11.38 2.49 10.02
N ILE A 13 -10.67 1.40 9.81
CA ILE A 13 -10.51 0.84 8.48
C ILE A 13 -11.84 0.35 7.92
N GLU A 14 -12.62 -0.37 8.70
CA GLU A 14 -13.88 -0.93 8.20
C GLU A 14 -14.97 0.11 8.01
N ASN A 15 -15.02 1.10 8.88
CA ASN A 15 -16.15 2.02 8.93
C ASN A 15 -15.90 3.38 8.28
N THR A 16 -14.66 3.68 7.89
CA THR A 16 -14.31 4.98 7.29
C THR A 16 -13.34 4.79 6.12
N GLY A 17 -13.12 5.88 5.37
CA GLY A 17 -12.06 5.95 4.36
C GLY A 17 -10.83 6.71 4.84
N THR A 18 -10.71 6.96 6.13
CA THR A 18 -9.63 7.76 6.71
C THR A 18 -8.29 7.01 6.62
N HIS A 19 -7.25 7.71 6.18
CA HIS A 19 -5.91 7.15 6.16
C HIS A 19 -5.38 6.98 7.57
N LEU A 20 -4.61 5.92 7.78
CA LEU A 20 -4.05 5.58 9.08
C LEU A 20 -2.54 5.41 8.99
N PHE A 21 -1.86 5.84 10.05
CA PHE A 21 -0.45 5.56 10.25
C PHE A 21 -0.32 4.80 11.58
N LEU A 22 0.12 3.55 11.50
CA LEU A 22 0.20 2.68 12.65
C LEU A 22 1.66 2.41 12.99
N THR A 23 2.05 2.74 14.23
CA THR A 23 3.39 2.47 14.73
C THR A 23 3.34 1.43 15.84
N GLY A 24 4.44 0.73 16.04
CA GLY A 24 4.49 -0.24 17.14
C GLY A 24 5.77 -1.04 17.11
N LYS A 25 6.07 -1.61 18.25
CA LYS A 25 7.27 -2.45 18.43
C LYS A 25 7.02 -3.85 17.86
N ALA A 26 8.10 -4.56 17.56
CA ALA A 26 8.03 -5.95 17.18
C ALA A 26 7.31 -6.74 18.29
N GLY A 27 6.49 -7.71 17.90
CA GLY A 27 5.77 -8.54 18.86
C GLY A 27 4.47 -7.96 19.37
N THR A 28 3.99 -6.84 18.81
CA THR A 28 2.72 -6.24 19.23
C THR A 28 1.50 -6.80 18.51
N GLY A 29 1.69 -7.82 17.66
CA GLY A 29 0.59 -8.44 16.94
C GLY A 29 0.25 -7.80 15.61
N LYS A 30 1.10 -6.91 15.08
CA LYS A 30 0.82 -6.24 13.81
C LYS A 30 0.75 -7.21 12.63
N THR A 31 1.63 -8.19 12.58
CA THR A 31 1.62 -9.18 11.51
C THR A 31 0.32 -9.99 11.51
N THR A 32 -0.10 -10.44 12.70
CA THR A 32 -1.37 -11.14 12.85
C THR A 32 -2.54 -10.24 12.46
N PHE A 33 -2.48 -8.97 12.86
CA PHE A 33 -3.48 -7.98 12.50
C PHE A 33 -3.62 -7.85 10.98
N LEU A 34 -2.48 -7.75 10.26
CA LEU A 34 -2.50 -7.65 8.80
C LEU A 34 -3.10 -8.88 8.14
N HIS A 35 -2.72 -10.06 8.61
CA HIS A 35 -3.24 -11.31 8.06
C HIS A 35 -4.75 -11.42 8.28
N ASN A 36 -5.22 -11.06 9.47
CA ASN A 36 -6.65 -11.10 9.79
C ASN A 36 -7.42 -10.06 8.98
N LEU A 37 -6.85 -8.88 8.81
CA LEU A 37 -7.47 -7.81 8.04
C LEU A 37 -7.67 -8.22 6.59
N LYS A 38 -6.65 -8.81 5.98
CA LYS A 38 -6.74 -9.28 4.61
C LYS A 38 -7.75 -10.41 4.45
N LYS A 39 -7.83 -11.29 5.43
CA LYS A 39 -8.71 -12.46 5.40
C LYS A 39 -10.17 -12.14 5.71
N GLU A 40 -10.41 -11.29 6.70
CA GLU A 40 -11.73 -11.10 7.28
C GLU A 40 -12.41 -9.79 6.90
N SER A 41 -11.66 -8.75 6.54
CA SER A 41 -12.27 -7.49 6.16
C SER A 41 -13.01 -7.61 4.84
N PRO A 42 -14.21 -7.01 4.71
CA PRO A 42 -14.90 -6.98 3.43
C PRO A 42 -14.23 -6.08 2.40
N LYS A 43 -13.30 -5.23 2.80
CA LYS A 43 -12.57 -4.36 1.89
C LYS A 43 -11.56 -5.16 1.08
N ARG A 44 -11.44 -4.82 -0.19
CA ARG A 44 -10.43 -5.42 -1.06
C ARG A 44 -9.08 -4.81 -0.72
N THR A 45 -8.22 -5.63 -0.15
CA THR A 45 -6.98 -5.20 0.47
C THR A 45 -5.77 -5.71 -0.31
N VAL A 46 -4.82 -4.81 -0.58
CA VAL A 46 -3.52 -5.16 -1.13
C VAL A 46 -2.46 -4.74 -0.12
N ILE A 47 -1.51 -5.64 0.15
CA ILE A 47 -0.39 -5.38 1.06
C ILE A 47 0.88 -5.29 0.23
N VAL A 48 1.61 -4.18 0.38
CA VAL A 48 2.89 -3.98 -0.30
C VAL A 48 3.95 -3.58 0.71
N ALA A 49 5.21 -3.79 0.34
CA ALA A 49 6.36 -3.41 1.17
C ALA A 49 7.53 -3.04 0.26
N PRO A 50 8.50 -2.24 0.78
CA PRO A 50 9.62 -1.80 -0.05
C PRO A 50 10.67 -2.85 -0.35
N THR A 51 10.72 -3.95 0.42
CA THR A 51 11.71 -5.02 0.22
C THR A 51 11.01 -6.38 0.14
N GLY A 52 11.72 -7.35 -0.46
CA GLY A 52 11.20 -8.70 -0.56
C GLY A 52 10.96 -9.36 0.79
N ILE A 53 11.89 -9.16 1.74
CA ILE A 53 11.76 -9.73 3.08
C ILE A 53 10.56 -9.15 3.80
N ALA A 54 10.40 -7.82 3.77
CA ALA A 54 9.26 -7.18 4.41
C ALA A 54 7.95 -7.63 3.76
N ALA A 55 7.92 -7.78 2.45
CA ALA A 55 6.73 -8.25 1.74
C ALA A 55 6.34 -9.65 2.17
N ILE A 56 7.31 -10.56 2.27
CA ILE A 56 7.04 -11.93 2.72
C ILE A 56 6.48 -11.92 4.15
N ASN A 57 7.10 -11.17 5.04
CA ASN A 57 6.67 -11.10 6.43
C ASN A 57 5.27 -10.52 6.59
N ALA A 58 4.91 -9.56 5.76
CA ALA A 58 3.58 -8.94 5.80
C ALA A 58 2.51 -9.75 5.08
N GLY A 59 2.91 -10.74 4.30
CA GLY A 59 1.96 -11.50 3.50
C GLY A 59 1.53 -10.80 2.23
N GLY A 60 2.40 -9.95 1.67
CA GLY A 60 2.11 -9.18 0.48
C GLY A 60 3.19 -9.29 -0.59
N VAL A 61 3.28 -8.29 -1.44
CA VAL A 61 4.24 -8.21 -2.54
C VAL A 61 5.03 -6.91 -2.44
N THR A 62 6.12 -6.80 -3.19
CA THR A 62 6.89 -5.56 -3.18
C THR A 62 6.18 -4.46 -3.94
N ILE A 63 6.45 -3.22 -3.54
CA ILE A 63 5.90 -2.05 -4.22
C ILE A 63 6.30 -2.04 -5.69
N HIS A 64 7.57 -2.29 -5.97
CA HIS A 64 8.07 -2.28 -7.35
C HIS A 64 7.38 -3.33 -8.22
N SER A 65 7.17 -4.53 -7.66
CA SER A 65 6.50 -5.61 -8.39
C SER A 65 5.03 -5.29 -8.64
N PHE A 66 4.32 -4.84 -7.61
CA PHE A 66 2.88 -4.59 -7.75
C PHE A 66 2.60 -3.44 -8.72
N PHE A 67 3.29 -2.32 -8.55
CA PHE A 67 3.07 -1.12 -9.35
C PHE A 67 3.93 -1.09 -10.61
N GLN A 68 4.75 -2.12 -10.84
CA GLN A 68 5.61 -2.25 -12.02
C GLN A 68 6.50 -1.02 -12.21
N LEU A 69 7.11 -0.58 -11.10
CA LEU A 69 7.94 0.62 -11.11
C LEU A 69 9.41 0.25 -11.28
N PRO A 70 10.18 1.09 -11.98
CA PRO A 70 11.62 0.87 -12.08
C PRO A 70 12.29 1.12 -10.73
N PHE A 71 13.47 0.53 -10.53
CA PHE A 71 14.25 0.77 -9.31
C PHE A 71 14.96 2.12 -9.31
N ALA A 72 14.85 2.89 -10.39
CA ALA A 72 15.37 4.24 -10.48
C ALA A 72 14.40 5.23 -9.83
N PRO A 73 14.89 6.42 -9.39
CA PRO A 73 13.99 7.43 -8.84
C PRO A 73 12.90 7.83 -9.81
N PHE A 74 11.71 8.10 -9.25
CA PHE A 74 10.59 8.57 -10.05
C PHE A 74 10.84 10.00 -10.53
N ILE A 75 10.76 10.18 -11.84
CA ILE A 75 10.90 11.50 -12.46
C ILE A 75 9.60 11.74 -13.24
N PRO A 76 8.77 12.70 -12.82
CA PRO A 76 7.47 12.92 -13.48
C PRO A 76 7.65 13.76 -14.75
N ASP A 77 8.42 13.25 -15.71
CA ASP A 77 8.68 13.94 -16.96
C ASP A 77 8.29 13.05 -18.16
N THR A 78 8.51 13.58 -19.37
CA THR A 78 8.14 12.87 -20.58
C THR A 78 8.92 11.57 -20.79
N THR A 79 10.16 11.52 -20.33
CA THR A 79 10.99 10.33 -20.45
C THR A 79 10.40 9.18 -19.66
N PHE A 80 10.04 9.45 -18.40
CA PHE A 80 9.39 8.46 -17.56
C PHE A 80 8.08 7.98 -18.17
N ASN A 81 7.26 8.90 -18.65
CA ASN A 81 5.99 8.56 -19.27
C ASN A 81 6.17 7.71 -20.52
N THR A 82 7.23 7.96 -21.28
CA THR A 82 7.53 7.17 -22.47
C THR A 82 7.90 5.74 -22.08
N GLU A 83 8.72 5.58 -21.05
CA GLU A 83 9.10 4.26 -20.55
C GLU A 83 7.91 3.52 -19.97
N GLN A 84 7.00 4.20 -19.29
CA GLN A 84 5.78 3.58 -18.76
C GLN A 84 4.93 2.94 -19.85
N LYS A 85 4.97 3.45 -21.07
CA LYS A 85 4.21 2.85 -22.16
C LYS A 85 4.65 1.43 -22.47
N HIS A 86 5.90 1.08 -22.13
CA HIS A 86 6.42 -0.27 -22.33
C HIS A 86 6.05 -1.22 -21.19
N PHE A 87 5.59 -0.69 -20.06
CA PHE A 87 5.23 -1.47 -18.87
C PHE A 87 3.74 -1.34 -18.57
N ARG A 88 2.92 -1.65 -19.58
CA ARG A 88 1.47 -1.58 -19.41
C ARG A 88 0.99 -2.66 -18.48
N PHE A 89 0.08 -2.28 -17.60
CA PHE A 89 -0.57 -3.25 -16.72
C PHE A 89 -1.49 -4.15 -17.53
N SER A 90 -1.56 -5.43 -17.12
CA SER A 90 -2.54 -6.35 -17.66
C SER A 90 -3.95 -5.91 -17.26
N LYS A 91 -4.95 -6.45 -17.94
CA LYS A 91 -6.34 -6.16 -17.60
C LYS A 91 -6.66 -6.60 -16.17
N GLU A 92 -6.13 -7.75 -15.75
CA GLU A 92 -6.33 -8.23 -14.40
C GLU A 92 -5.74 -7.26 -13.37
N LYS A 93 -4.53 -6.75 -13.62
CA LYS A 93 -3.89 -5.79 -12.71
C LYS A 93 -4.71 -4.50 -12.64
N ILE A 94 -5.16 -4.00 -13.76
CA ILE A 94 -5.99 -2.79 -13.79
C ILE A 94 -7.28 -3.00 -12.99
N ASN A 95 -7.90 -4.16 -13.13
CA ASN A 95 -9.10 -4.48 -12.36
C ASN A 95 -8.83 -4.52 -10.86
N ILE A 96 -7.68 -5.09 -10.45
CA ILE A 96 -7.28 -5.09 -9.04
C ILE A 96 -7.12 -3.67 -8.54
N ILE A 97 -6.43 -2.82 -9.31
CA ILE A 97 -6.21 -1.42 -8.93
C ILE A 97 -7.53 -0.67 -8.80
N ARG A 98 -8.43 -0.86 -9.76
CA ARG A 98 -9.72 -0.17 -9.76
C ARG A 98 -10.66 -0.61 -8.64
N SER A 99 -10.57 -1.86 -8.24
CA SER A 99 -11.45 -2.42 -7.21
C SER A 99 -10.87 -2.34 -5.81
N MET A 100 -9.62 -1.89 -5.67
CA MET A 100 -8.93 -1.83 -4.39
C MET A 100 -9.59 -0.82 -3.46
N ASP A 101 -9.87 -1.22 -2.23
CA ASP A 101 -10.42 -0.34 -1.21
C ASP A 101 -9.39 0.12 -0.22
N LEU A 102 -8.40 -0.73 0.06
CA LEU A 102 -7.39 -0.49 1.09
C LEU A 102 -6.02 -0.92 0.57
N LEU A 103 -5.05 0.00 0.65
CA LEU A 103 -3.65 -0.31 0.37
C LEU A 103 -2.87 -0.22 1.67
N ILE A 104 -2.25 -1.33 2.04
CA ILE A 104 -1.40 -1.40 3.22
C ILE A 104 0.05 -1.31 2.76
N ILE A 105 0.79 -0.34 3.30
CA ILE A 105 2.22 -0.17 3.01
C ILE A 105 2.98 -0.46 4.29
N ASP A 106 3.64 -1.63 4.35
CA ASP A 106 4.46 -1.99 5.49
C ASP A 106 5.84 -1.37 5.35
N GLU A 107 6.48 -1.08 6.47
CA GLU A 107 7.81 -0.46 6.50
C GLU A 107 7.86 0.87 5.74
N ILE A 108 6.90 1.74 5.99
CA ILE A 108 6.77 3.01 5.27
C ILE A 108 8.01 3.90 5.42
N SER A 109 8.77 3.74 6.52
CA SER A 109 9.98 4.52 6.74
C SER A 109 11.07 4.25 5.69
N MET A 110 11.00 3.11 5.01
CA MET A 110 11.94 2.76 3.94
C MET A 110 11.45 3.18 2.56
N VAL A 111 10.27 3.78 2.49
CA VAL A 111 9.69 4.21 1.22
C VAL A 111 10.06 5.66 0.98
N ARG A 112 10.79 5.92 -0.09
CA ARG A 112 11.20 7.27 -0.45
C ARG A 112 10.00 8.07 -0.93
N ALA A 113 10.08 9.39 -0.78
CA ALA A 113 9.00 10.27 -1.21
C ALA A 113 8.68 10.13 -2.70
N ASP A 114 9.71 9.97 -3.53
CA ASP A 114 9.52 9.80 -4.96
C ASP A 114 8.79 8.50 -5.30
N LEU A 115 9.04 7.44 -4.53
CA LEU A 115 8.34 6.17 -4.71
C LEU A 115 6.87 6.30 -4.31
N LEU A 116 6.61 7.01 -3.22
CA LEU A 116 5.23 7.26 -2.79
C LEU A 116 4.47 8.11 -3.81
N ASP A 117 5.15 9.10 -4.40
CA ASP A 117 4.58 9.90 -5.48
C ASP A 117 4.25 9.05 -6.70
N ALA A 118 5.09 8.07 -7.01
CA ALA A 118 4.83 7.15 -8.12
C ALA A 118 3.59 6.29 -7.86
N ILE A 119 3.43 5.81 -6.62
CA ILE A 119 2.23 5.06 -6.23
C ILE A 119 0.97 5.94 -6.40
N ASP A 120 1.03 7.16 -5.91
CA ASP A 120 -0.08 8.11 -6.06
C ASP A 120 -0.42 8.34 -7.53
N SER A 121 0.60 8.51 -8.36
CA SER A 121 0.43 8.73 -9.79
C SER A 121 -0.29 7.57 -10.47
N VAL A 122 0.13 6.34 -10.17
CA VAL A 122 -0.50 5.14 -10.73
C VAL A 122 -1.95 5.03 -10.30
N LEU A 123 -2.22 5.24 -9.00
CA LEU A 123 -3.57 5.12 -8.47
C LEU A 123 -4.51 6.19 -9.04
N ARG A 124 -4.03 7.41 -9.20
CA ARG A 124 -4.82 8.47 -9.82
C ARG A 124 -5.11 8.16 -11.28
N ARG A 125 -4.14 7.59 -11.99
CA ARG A 125 -4.30 7.28 -13.41
C ARG A 125 -5.40 6.26 -13.68
N TYR A 126 -5.51 5.23 -12.86
CA TYR A 126 -6.44 4.14 -13.09
C TYR A 126 -7.72 4.22 -12.26
N ARG A 127 -7.80 5.16 -11.32
CA ARG A 127 -8.97 5.34 -10.46
C ARG A 127 -9.49 6.78 -10.59
N ASP A 128 -9.27 7.62 -9.57
CA ASP A 128 -9.76 9.00 -9.56
C ASP A 128 -8.55 9.95 -9.56
N ARG A 129 -8.36 10.64 -10.68
CA ARG A 129 -7.20 11.55 -10.83
C ARG A 129 -7.26 12.76 -9.91
N TYR A 130 -8.42 13.07 -9.38
CA TYR A 130 -8.62 14.27 -8.55
C TYR A 130 -8.52 13.99 -7.07
N LYS A 131 -8.35 12.73 -6.66
CA LYS A 131 -8.24 12.36 -5.26
C LYS A 131 -6.85 11.81 -4.96
N PRO A 132 -6.28 12.16 -3.80
CA PRO A 132 -5.00 11.55 -3.38
C PRO A 132 -5.12 10.03 -3.40
N PHE A 133 -4.11 9.39 -3.98
CA PHE A 133 -4.04 7.94 -4.11
C PHE A 133 -5.29 7.34 -4.78
N GLY A 134 -5.90 8.12 -5.68
CA GLY A 134 -7.07 7.65 -6.42
C GLY A 134 -8.29 7.35 -5.57
N GLY A 135 -8.33 7.83 -4.33
CA GLY A 135 -9.42 7.56 -3.40
C GLY A 135 -9.26 6.28 -2.59
N VAL A 136 -8.13 5.56 -2.73
CA VAL A 136 -7.85 4.37 -1.92
C VAL A 136 -7.51 4.80 -0.50
N GLN A 137 -8.03 4.04 0.48
CA GLN A 137 -7.64 4.23 1.87
C GLN A 137 -6.25 3.65 2.09
N LEU A 138 -5.37 4.39 2.78
CA LEU A 138 -4.02 3.93 3.08
C LEU A 138 -3.90 3.55 4.54
N LEU A 139 -3.26 2.41 4.78
CA LEU A 139 -2.77 2.03 6.10
C LEU A 139 -1.26 1.89 5.99
N SER A 140 -0.53 2.80 6.63
CA SER A 140 0.93 2.80 6.60
C SER A 140 1.45 2.29 7.94
N LEU A 141 2.44 1.42 7.89
CA LEU A 141 2.99 0.77 9.07
C LEU A 141 4.47 1.04 9.21
N ILE A 142 4.90 1.19 10.44
CA ILE A 142 6.30 1.28 10.78
C ILE A 142 6.56 0.46 12.05
N HIS A 143 7.67 -0.28 12.06
CA HIS A 143 8.12 -1.02 13.23
C HIS A 143 9.15 -0.17 13.97
N ILE A 144 8.88 0.11 15.24
CA ILE A 144 9.79 0.88 16.08
C ILE A 144 10.68 -0.09 16.83
N SER A 145 11.99 0.07 16.67
CA SER A 145 12.96 -0.71 17.45
C SER A 145 13.12 -0.10 18.84
N GLU A 146 13.42 -0.95 19.81
CA GLU A 146 13.68 -0.50 21.16
C GLU A 146 15.08 0.03 21.35
#